data_68b63c086aabe2cc29f498de3432c881
#
_entry.id   68b63c086aabe2cc29f498de3432c881
#
_cell.length_a   1.000
_cell.length_b   1.000
_cell.length_c   1.000
_cell.angle_alpha   90.00
_cell.angle_beta   90.00
_cell.angle_gamma   90.00
#
_symmetry.space_group_name_H-M   'P 1'
#
loop_
_entity.id
_entity.type
_entity.pdbx_description
1 polymer ?
#
loop_
_entity_poly.entity_id
_entity_poly.type
_entity_poly.pdbx_seq_one_letter_code
_entity_poly.pdbx_strand_id
1 'polypeptide(L)'
;AEQLTALSQNELACYHISAAPFVHQVELLSMQIPGTIASEVSRRMTDSDAAYQKLCCMMPGAEKEKATQEFMREIIGQGVEKCSRLAQRVLDQLEEDLTAALQEKLEQSQQQLERTQQELSALAEAAGDGQQQEKLKAQAELLCAACDLTEELFDREEG
;
A
#
# COMPACT_ATOMS: atom_id res chain seq x y z
N ALA A 1 -12.24 1.91 6.47
CA ALA A 1 -11.62 2.90 5.60
C ALA A 1 -11.13 4.12 6.39
N GLU A 2 -12.01 4.87 7.10
CA GLU A 2 -11.64 6.10 7.82
C GLU A 2 -10.53 5.93 8.86
N GLN A 3 -10.51 4.83 9.63
CA GLN A 3 -9.47 4.56 10.63
C GLN A 3 -8.10 4.26 9.98
N LEU A 4 -8.08 3.51 8.88
CA LEU A 4 -6.87 3.25 8.11
C LEU A 4 -6.33 4.54 7.46
N THR A 5 -7.21 5.40 6.99
CA THR A 5 -6.85 6.70 6.42
C THR A 5 -6.22 7.62 7.46
N ALA A 6 -6.78 7.66 8.69
CA ALA A 6 -6.24 8.49 9.76
C ALA A 6 -4.86 7.99 10.26
N LEU A 7 -4.68 6.68 10.41
CA LEU A 7 -3.41 6.07 10.80
C LEU A 7 -2.33 6.31 9.73
N SER A 8 -2.64 6.05 8.46
CA SER A 8 -1.68 6.23 7.37
C SER A 8 -1.28 7.70 7.17
N GLN A 9 -2.21 8.65 7.33
CA GLN A 9 -1.92 10.07 7.20
C GLN A 9 -0.96 10.57 8.28
N ASN A 10 -1.11 10.13 9.53
CA ASN A 10 -0.24 10.56 10.62
C ASN A 10 1.15 9.93 10.54
N GLU A 11 1.25 8.64 10.25
CA GLU A 11 2.54 7.94 10.18
C GLU A 11 3.34 8.34 8.94
N LEU A 12 2.72 8.38 7.75
CA LEU A 12 3.39 8.79 6.54
C LEU A 12 3.78 10.28 6.53
N ALA A 13 3.01 11.13 7.22
CA ALA A 13 3.34 12.55 7.36
C ALA A 13 4.66 12.77 8.10
N CYS A 14 5.03 11.91 9.06
CA CYS A 14 6.33 11.98 9.74
C CYS A 14 7.51 11.81 8.77
N TYR A 15 7.31 11.04 7.70
CA TYR A 15 8.31 10.82 6.66
C TYR A 15 8.14 11.75 5.46
N HIS A 16 7.24 12.74 5.53
CA HIS A 16 6.89 13.62 4.40
C HIS A 16 6.41 12.87 3.15
N ILE A 17 5.75 11.72 3.34
CA ILE A 17 5.13 10.94 2.28
C ILE A 17 3.65 11.29 2.20
N SER A 18 3.16 11.61 0.99
CA SER A 18 1.75 11.87 0.77
C SER A 18 0.93 10.58 0.81
N ALA A 19 -0.04 10.48 1.72
CA ALA A 19 -0.97 9.36 1.77
C ALA A 19 -2.04 9.41 0.66
N ALA A 20 -2.22 10.53 -0.03
CA ALA A 20 -3.31 10.75 -0.99
C ALA A 20 -3.35 9.73 -2.15
N PRO A 21 -2.24 9.31 -2.77
CA PRO A 21 -2.26 8.29 -3.82
C PRO A 21 -2.76 6.94 -3.31
N PHE A 22 -2.34 6.55 -2.12
CA PHE A 22 -2.73 5.26 -1.50
C PHE A 22 -4.21 5.24 -1.14
N VAL A 23 -4.73 6.31 -0.54
CA VAL A 23 -6.15 6.48 -0.22
C VAL A 23 -6.98 6.40 -1.50
N HIS A 24 -6.56 7.08 -2.57
CA HIS A 24 -7.25 7.06 -3.85
C HIS A 24 -7.33 5.67 -4.47
N GLN A 25 -6.27 4.86 -4.40
CA GLN A 25 -6.29 3.48 -4.89
C GLN A 25 -7.31 2.62 -4.12
N VAL A 26 -7.39 2.76 -2.80
CA VAL A 26 -8.39 2.05 -1.96
C VAL A 26 -9.81 2.49 -2.29
N GLU A 27 -10.04 3.77 -2.54
CA GLU A 27 -11.35 4.29 -2.97
C GLU A 27 -11.75 3.72 -4.33
N LEU A 28 -10.85 3.71 -5.30
CA LEU A 28 -11.09 3.10 -6.62
C LEU A 28 -11.44 1.61 -6.49
N LEU A 29 -10.72 0.86 -5.65
CA LEU A 29 -11.04 -0.53 -5.36
C LEU A 29 -12.46 -0.67 -4.81
N SER A 30 -12.85 0.17 -3.83
CA SER A 30 -14.18 0.12 -3.23
C SER A 30 -15.31 0.37 -4.23
N MET A 31 -15.07 1.24 -5.22
CA MET A 31 -16.01 1.51 -6.31
C MET A 31 -16.12 0.37 -7.32
N GLN A 32 -15.03 -0.40 -7.53
CA GLN A 32 -15.01 -1.49 -8.49
C GLN A 32 -15.70 -2.76 -7.97
N ILE A 33 -15.73 -2.99 -6.66
CA ILE A 33 -16.32 -4.20 -6.06
C ILE A 33 -17.78 -4.42 -6.47
N PRO A 34 -18.71 -3.45 -6.29
CA PRO A 34 -20.09 -3.64 -6.70
C PRO A 34 -20.26 -3.93 -8.19
N GLY A 35 -19.49 -3.24 -9.03
CA GLY A 35 -19.49 -3.44 -10.48
C GLY A 35 -18.99 -4.83 -10.88
N THR A 36 -17.99 -5.35 -10.19
CA THR A 36 -17.44 -6.70 -10.43
C THR A 36 -18.49 -7.77 -10.11
N ILE A 37 -19.19 -7.66 -8.98
CA ILE A 37 -20.25 -8.59 -8.59
C ILE A 37 -21.43 -8.50 -9.56
N ALA A 38 -21.89 -7.28 -9.88
CA ALA A 38 -22.98 -7.06 -10.83
C ALA A 38 -22.67 -7.62 -12.22
N SER A 39 -21.44 -7.43 -12.69
CA SER A 39 -20.96 -7.99 -13.96
C SER A 39 -20.99 -9.52 -13.96
N GLU A 40 -20.59 -10.17 -12.86
CA GLU A 40 -20.63 -11.63 -12.77
C GLU A 40 -22.07 -12.15 -12.77
N VAL A 41 -22.97 -11.50 -12.05
CA VAL A 41 -24.40 -11.81 -12.07
C VAL A 41 -24.95 -11.68 -13.50
N SER A 42 -24.70 -10.55 -14.16
CA SER A 42 -25.20 -10.29 -15.53
C SER A 42 -24.63 -11.28 -16.54
N ARG A 43 -23.39 -11.71 -16.41
CA ARG A 43 -22.74 -12.69 -17.29
C ARG A 43 -23.37 -14.08 -17.18
N ARG A 44 -23.74 -14.50 -15.97
CA ARG A 44 -24.30 -15.82 -15.68
C ARG A 44 -25.81 -15.90 -15.88
N MET A 45 -26.52 -14.78 -15.72
CA MET A 45 -27.97 -14.71 -15.93
C MET A 45 -28.32 -14.36 -17.39
N THR A 46 -27.80 -15.13 -18.32
CA THR A 46 -28.01 -14.94 -19.76
C THR A 46 -28.58 -16.22 -20.40
N ASP A 47 -29.27 -16.06 -21.49
CA ASP A 47 -29.85 -17.18 -22.25
C ASP A 47 -28.78 -18.12 -22.84
N SER A 48 -27.51 -17.74 -22.82
CA SER A 48 -26.39 -18.57 -23.24
C SER A 48 -25.80 -19.44 -22.11
N ASP A 49 -26.15 -19.19 -20.85
CA ASP A 49 -25.71 -20.00 -19.70
C ASP A 49 -26.62 -21.21 -19.52
N ALA A 50 -26.05 -22.42 -19.70
CA ALA A 50 -26.79 -23.67 -19.63
C ALA A 50 -27.42 -23.93 -18.25
N ALA A 51 -26.79 -23.48 -17.16
CA ALA A 51 -27.32 -23.64 -15.81
C ALA A 51 -28.51 -22.70 -15.58
N TYR A 52 -28.41 -21.47 -16.07
CA TYR A 52 -29.53 -20.51 -16.03
C TYR A 52 -30.71 -20.98 -16.88
N GLN A 53 -30.47 -21.47 -18.11
CA GLN A 53 -31.52 -22.05 -18.96
C GLN A 53 -32.23 -23.23 -18.27
N LYS A 54 -31.46 -24.15 -17.69
CA LYS A 54 -32.04 -25.28 -16.96
C LYS A 54 -32.94 -24.81 -15.82
N LEU A 55 -32.51 -23.80 -15.10
CA LEU A 55 -33.26 -23.21 -13.99
C LEU A 55 -34.56 -22.52 -14.46
N CYS A 56 -34.50 -21.81 -15.60
CA CYS A 56 -35.68 -21.19 -16.21
C CYS A 56 -36.73 -22.23 -16.65
N CYS A 57 -36.30 -23.39 -17.14
CA CYS A 57 -37.18 -24.46 -17.58
C CYS A 57 -37.79 -25.30 -16.44
N MET A 58 -37.32 -25.15 -15.19
CA MET A 58 -37.87 -25.91 -14.04
C MET A 58 -39.27 -25.44 -13.68
N MET A 59 -40.12 -26.40 -13.32
CA MET A 59 -41.47 -26.10 -12.78
C MET A 59 -41.35 -25.38 -11.43
N PRO A 60 -42.26 -24.41 -11.16
CA PRO A 60 -42.30 -23.75 -9.84
C PRO A 60 -42.48 -24.77 -8.71
N GLY A 61 -41.69 -24.63 -7.64
CA GLY A 61 -41.76 -25.49 -6.44
C GLY A 61 -40.45 -25.50 -5.69
N ALA A 62 -40.41 -26.29 -4.60
CA ALA A 62 -39.27 -26.36 -3.68
C ALA A 62 -37.94 -26.75 -4.38
N GLU A 63 -37.98 -27.58 -5.39
CA GLU A 63 -36.78 -27.96 -6.15
C GLU A 63 -36.20 -26.79 -6.95
N LYS A 64 -37.08 -25.98 -7.58
CA LYS A 64 -36.63 -24.77 -8.28
C LYS A 64 -36.06 -23.74 -7.32
N GLU A 65 -36.70 -23.54 -6.17
CA GLU A 65 -36.19 -22.64 -5.14
C GLU A 65 -34.80 -23.05 -4.66
N LYS A 66 -34.58 -24.33 -4.36
CA LYS A 66 -33.29 -24.86 -3.96
C LYS A 66 -32.24 -24.67 -5.06
N ALA A 67 -32.57 -25.03 -6.29
CA ALA A 67 -31.67 -24.86 -7.43
C ALA A 67 -31.34 -23.38 -7.68
N THR A 68 -32.30 -22.45 -7.48
CA THR A 68 -32.07 -21.02 -7.57
C THR A 68 -31.10 -20.52 -6.49
N GLN A 69 -31.27 -20.98 -5.24
CA GLN A 69 -30.38 -20.61 -4.15
C GLN A 69 -28.96 -21.14 -4.37
N GLU A 70 -28.81 -22.35 -4.87
CA GLU A 70 -27.51 -22.93 -5.19
C GLU A 70 -26.82 -22.16 -6.32
N PHE A 71 -27.54 -21.84 -7.39
CA PHE A 71 -27.04 -21.04 -8.51
C PHE A 71 -26.63 -19.63 -8.08
N MET A 72 -27.44 -18.96 -7.28
CA MET A 72 -27.10 -17.63 -6.76
C MET A 72 -25.88 -17.67 -5.83
N ARG A 73 -25.77 -18.70 -4.98
CA ARG A 73 -24.60 -18.89 -4.11
C ARG A 73 -23.33 -19.09 -4.91
N GLU A 74 -23.38 -19.87 -5.99
CA GLU A 74 -22.24 -20.07 -6.88
C GLU A 74 -21.81 -18.75 -7.55
N ILE A 75 -22.75 -17.98 -8.10
CA ILE A 75 -22.46 -16.70 -8.75
C ILE A 75 -21.83 -15.71 -7.77
N ILE A 76 -22.45 -15.56 -6.60
CA ILE A 76 -21.93 -14.67 -5.56
C ILE A 76 -20.53 -15.12 -5.11
N GLY A 77 -20.32 -16.43 -4.93
CA GLY A 77 -19.01 -16.99 -4.59
C GLY A 77 -17.95 -16.64 -5.63
N GLN A 78 -18.25 -16.79 -6.91
CA GLN A 78 -17.35 -16.41 -8.02
C GLN A 78 -17.10 -14.89 -8.05
N GLY A 79 -18.12 -14.08 -7.79
CA GLY A 79 -17.99 -12.63 -7.68
C GLY A 79 -17.07 -12.21 -6.54
N VAL A 80 -17.26 -12.80 -5.36
CA VAL A 80 -16.43 -12.55 -4.17
C VAL A 80 -14.97 -12.98 -4.42
N GLU A 81 -14.74 -14.13 -5.05
CA GLU A 81 -13.39 -14.58 -5.39
C GLU A 81 -12.68 -13.61 -6.35
N LYS A 82 -13.39 -13.10 -7.35
CA LYS A 82 -12.84 -12.07 -8.25
C LYS A 82 -12.50 -10.77 -7.52
N CYS A 83 -13.38 -10.33 -6.62
CA CYS A 83 -13.13 -9.17 -5.78
C CYS A 83 -11.91 -9.37 -4.86
N SER A 84 -11.78 -10.57 -4.26
CA SER A 84 -10.62 -10.91 -3.43
C SER A 84 -9.31 -10.84 -4.21
N ARG A 85 -9.28 -11.41 -5.43
CA ARG A 85 -8.08 -11.31 -6.30
C ARG A 85 -7.78 -9.89 -6.75
N LEU A 86 -8.81 -9.06 -6.93
CA LEU A 86 -8.64 -7.65 -7.26
C LEU A 86 -8.06 -6.90 -6.07
N ALA A 87 -8.61 -7.13 -4.87
CA ALA A 87 -8.13 -6.53 -3.64
C ALA A 87 -6.67 -6.91 -3.36
N GLN A 88 -6.31 -8.19 -3.52
CA GLN A 88 -4.93 -8.65 -3.32
C GLN A 88 -3.96 -7.91 -4.24
N ARG A 89 -4.27 -7.81 -5.54
CA ARG A 89 -3.41 -7.07 -6.49
C ARG A 89 -3.23 -5.60 -6.13
N VAL A 90 -4.29 -4.95 -5.63
CA VAL A 90 -4.20 -3.55 -5.20
C VAL A 90 -3.35 -3.43 -3.94
N LEU A 91 -3.45 -4.38 -3.01
CA LEU A 91 -2.62 -4.40 -1.80
C LEU A 91 -1.14 -4.64 -2.13
N ASP A 92 -0.85 -5.60 -3.01
CA ASP A 92 0.52 -5.88 -3.47
C ASP A 92 1.13 -4.63 -4.13
N GLN A 93 0.36 -3.93 -4.97
CA GLN A 93 0.80 -2.68 -5.61
C GLN A 93 1.01 -1.55 -4.60
N LEU A 94 0.13 -1.44 -3.59
CA LEU A 94 0.29 -0.44 -2.52
C LEU A 94 1.55 -0.69 -1.70
N GLU A 95 1.87 -1.95 -1.40
CA GLU A 95 3.10 -2.34 -0.70
C GLU A 95 4.34 -1.96 -1.51
N GLU A 96 4.36 -2.27 -2.83
CA GLU A 96 5.46 -1.89 -3.72
C GLU A 96 5.62 -0.36 -3.79
N ASP A 97 4.54 0.38 -4.01
CA ASP A 97 4.55 1.84 -4.12
C ASP A 97 5.02 2.50 -2.81
N LEU A 98 4.56 1.99 -1.66
CA LEU A 98 4.96 2.48 -0.35
C LEU A 98 6.45 2.21 -0.06
N THR A 99 6.91 1.01 -0.35
CA THR A 99 8.31 0.61 -0.20
C THR A 99 9.21 1.50 -1.06
N ALA A 100 8.85 1.73 -2.32
CA ALA A 100 9.59 2.61 -3.21
C ALA A 100 9.64 4.07 -2.68
N ALA A 101 8.52 4.59 -2.18
CA ALA A 101 8.45 5.93 -1.61
C ALA A 101 9.30 6.09 -0.34
N LEU A 102 9.34 5.06 0.51
CA LEU A 102 10.21 5.05 1.70
C LEU A 102 11.68 4.98 1.33
N GLN A 103 12.07 4.13 0.38
CA GLN A 103 13.44 4.03 -0.12
C GLN A 103 13.90 5.37 -0.72
N GLU A 104 13.08 6.01 -1.55
CA GLU A 104 13.42 7.33 -2.11
C GLU A 104 13.66 8.37 -1.00
N LYS A 105 12.83 8.37 0.05
CA LYS A 105 13.00 9.29 1.18
C LYS A 105 14.25 9.00 1.99
N LEU A 106 14.59 7.75 2.18
CA LEU A 106 15.81 7.34 2.85
C LEU A 106 17.04 7.84 2.08
N GLU A 107 17.10 7.58 0.77
CA GLU A 107 18.18 8.06 -0.09
C GLU A 107 18.31 9.60 -0.08
N GLN A 108 17.19 10.32 -0.13
CA GLN A 108 17.19 11.78 -0.03
C GLN A 108 17.76 12.26 1.31
N SER A 109 17.38 11.61 2.41
CA SER A 109 17.88 11.92 3.74
C SER A 109 19.38 11.64 3.88
N GLN A 110 19.86 10.52 3.37
CA GLN A 110 21.28 10.17 3.35
C GLN A 110 22.09 11.21 2.56
N GLN A 111 21.65 11.57 1.36
CA GLN A 111 22.31 12.60 0.55
C GLN A 111 22.35 13.97 1.25
N GLN A 112 21.27 14.32 1.94
CA GLN A 112 21.23 15.57 2.70
C GLN A 112 22.21 15.58 3.87
N LEU A 113 22.33 14.45 4.56
CA LEU A 113 23.28 14.28 5.66
C LEU A 113 24.72 14.31 5.16
N GLU A 114 25.06 13.65 4.06
CA GLU A 114 26.38 13.71 3.45
C GLU A 114 26.76 15.14 3.07
N ARG A 115 25.83 15.91 2.48
CA ARG A 115 26.05 17.33 2.16
C ARG A 115 26.29 18.16 3.41
N THR A 116 25.48 17.98 4.45
CA THR A 116 25.65 18.68 5.72
C THR A 116 26.99 18.35 6.37
N GLN A 117 27.41 17.09 6.31
CA GLN A 117 28.71 16.65 6.81
C GLN A 117 29.85 17.31 6.04
N GLN A 118 29.77 17.36 4.70
CA GLN A 118 30.76 18.02 3.86
C GLN A 118 30.85 19.53 4.16
N GLU A 119 29.71 20.20 4.31
CA GLU A 119 29.63 21.61 4.67
C GLU A 119 30.25 21.88 6.05
N LEU A 120 29.94 21.04 7.06
CA LEU A 120 30.53 21.15 8.40
C LEU A 120 32.05 20.90 8.38
N SER A 121 32.52 19.93 7.58
CA SER A 121 33.95 19.67 7.43
C SER A 121 34.66 20.87 6.78
N ALA A 122 34.07 21.44 5.73
CA ALA A 122 34.62 22.62 5.07
C ALA A 122 34.66 23.86 5.99
N LEU A 123 33.62 24.07 6.80
CA LEU A 123 33.56 25.13 7.81
C LEU A 123 34.61 24.90 8.91
N ALA A 124 34.82 23.67 9.35
CA ALA A 124 35.82 23.29 10.34
C ALA A 124 37.25 23.57 9.84
N GLU A 125 37.51 23.30 8.56
CA GLU A 125 38.79 23.59 7.91
C GLU A 125 39.03 25.10 7.75
N ALA A 126 37.97 25.85 7.43
CA ALA A 126 38.06 27.33 7.22
C ALA A 126 38.18 28.10 8.56
N ALA A 127 37.69 27.57 9.66
CA ALA A 127 37.67 28.27 10.95
C ALA A 127 39.06 28.42 11.62
N GLY A 128 40.09 27.64 11.23
CA GLY A 128 41.47 27.79 11.69
C GLY A 128 41.72 27.64 13.23
N ASP A 129 40.69 27.44 14.02
CA ASP A 129 40.73 27.36 15.47
C ASP A 129 40.55 25.88 15.88
N GLY A 130 41.65 25.25 16.36
CA GLY A 130 41.70 23.83 16.64
C GLY A 130 40.63 23.31 17.62
N GLN A 131 40.13 24.17 18.53
CA GLN A 131 39.09 23.79 19.49
C GLN A 131 37.70 23.78 18.86
N GLN A 132 37.46 24.65 17.89
CA GLN A 132 36.18 24.72 17.14
C GLN A 132 36.10 23.62 16.11
N GLN A 133 37.23 23.25 15.52
CA GLN A 133 37.40 22.14 14.60
C GLN A 133 37.10 20.77 15.26
N GLU A 134 37.58 20.56 16.49
CA GLU A 134 37.27 19.33 17.26
C GLU A 134 35.78 19.22 17.61
N LYS A 135 35.14 20.31 18.02
CA LYS A 135 33.68 20.31 18.30
C LYS A 135 32.83 20.04 17.06
N LEU A 136 33.19 20.62 15.92
CA LEU A 136 32.47 20.40 14.66
C LEU A 136 32.67 18.97 14.13
N LYS A 137 33.88 18.40 14.27
CA LYS A 137 34.13 16.98 13.94
C LYS A 137 33.31 16.03 14.83
N ALA A 138 33.29 16.28 16.15
CA ALA A 138 32.48 15.49 17.07
C ALA A 138 30.97 15.56 16.77
N GLN A 139 30.46 16.72 16.31
CA GLN A 139 29.08 16.86 15.88
C GLN A 139 28.79 16.10 14.57
N ALA A 140 29.74 16.15 13.60
CA ALA A 140 29.62 15.40 12.35
C ALA A 140 29.63 13.87 12.58
N GLU A 141 30.50 13.40 13.48
CA GLU A 141 30.57 11.98 13.88
C GLU A 141 29.27 11.52 14.59
N LEU A 142 28.68 12.35 15.44
CA LEU A 142 27.39 12.07 16.08
C LEU A 142 26.22 11.97 15.07
N LEU A 143 26.23 12.83 14.06
CA LEU A 143 25.24 12.79 12.98
C LEU A 143 25.40 11.51 12.13
N CYS A 144 26.61 11.09 11.82
CA CYS A 144 26.85 9.82 11.11
C CYS A 144 26.39 8.62 11.92
N ALA A 145 26.73 8.56 13.22
CA ALA A 145 26.28 7.48 14.10
C ALA A 145 24.75 7.41 14.24
N ALA A 146 24.07 8.56 14.18
CA ALA A 146 22.60 8.59 14.17
C ALA A 146 22.02 8.02 12.87
N CYS A 147 22.71 8.17 11.72
CA CYS A 147 22.29 7.59 10.46
C CYS A 147 22.49 6.09 10.43
N ASP A 148 23.66 5.62 10.88
CA ASP A 148 23.97 4.19 10.97
C ASP A 148 22.94 3.46 11.85
N LEU A 149 22.51 4.10 12.96
CA LEU A 149 21.45 3.56 13.83
C LEU A 149 20.07 3.53 13.15
N THR A 150 19.76 4.48 12.28
CA THR A 150 18.49 4.44 11.52
C THR A 150 18.51 3.34 10.46
N GLU A 151 19.63 3.10 9.79
CA GLU A 151 19.79 1.97 8.85
C GLU A 151 19.65 0.63 9.59
N GLU A 152 20.33 0.45 10.72
CA GLU A 152 20.21 -0.79 11.52
C GLU A 152 18.79 -1.07 12.04
N LEU A 153 17.99 -0.03 12.30
CA LEU A 153 16.60 -0.18 12.72
C LEU A 153 15.69 -0.62 11.57
N PHE A 154 15.93 -0.12 10.36
CA PHE A 154 15.19 -0.56 9.17
C PHE A 154 15.53 -1.99 8.75
N ASP A 155 16.80 -2.38 8.79
CA ASP A 155 17.24 -3.75 8.46
C ASP A 155 16.73 -4.81 9.47
N ARG A 156 16.41 -4.42 10.70
CA ARG A 156 15.86 -5.33 11.72
C ARG A 156 14.36 -5.61 11.58
N GLU A 157 13.60 -4.77 10.90
CA GLU A 157 12.17 -4.99 10.68
C GLU A 157 11.90 -5.89 9.46
N GLU A 158 12.91 -6.13 8.60
CA GLU A 158 12.80 -7.03 7.43
C GLU A 158 13.18 -8.51 7.73
N GLY A 159 13.56 -8.87 8.94
CA GLY A 159 13.97 -10.22 9.38
C GLY A 159 12.98 -10.87 10.34
#